data_252bbbda625d698825cf7565282581b6
#
_entry.id   252bbbda625d698825cf7565282581b6
#
_cell.length_a   1.000
_cell.length_b   1.000
_cell.length_c   1.000
_cell.angle_alpha   90.00
_cell.angle_beta   90.00
_cell.angle_gamma   90.00
#
_symmetry.space_group_name_H-M   'P 1'
#
loop_
_entity.id
_entity.type
_entity.pdbx_description
1 polymer ?
#
loop_
_entity_poly.entity_id
_entity_poly.type
_entity_poly.pdbx_seq_one_letter_code
_entity_poly.pdbx_strand_id
1 'polypeptide(L)'
;KMNVTATVSHALGHWPRILPALGIQVLKNRHQPCPVCGGSDRFRFDDREGRGTWYCNQCGAGDGLKLVEKVFGVSPSDAAAKVAAVTGSLPPADPAVTAAAGAETDAARKNAAALAQTLMAKTRPGTGNAYLTRKGFPGRECRMLTGTHRAGGVSWRAGDLVVPLYDDSGELVNLQLISADGHKRTLKGGQVRGTCHTLEGQNQAGKRLWIAEGYATALTVHHLTGETVMVALSSVNLLSLASLARQKHPACQIVLAADRDLSGDGQKKAAAAADACEGVVALPPVFGDWNDAFTQYGGEATRKAIYDAIRPPAESPFDTMSEAEFSAMSTSEKAMRIYEHYGEALAVDANGQLLSRYENGVWKVLPPQDFARDVAGLFQRLRAPFSSGKVASVVDTLK
;
A
#
# COMPACT_ATOMS: atom_id res chain seq x y z
N LYS A 1 -19.66 -2.68 0.38
CA LYS A 1 -18.79 -1.61 -0.18
C LYS A 1 -18.88 -1.68 -1.70
N MET A 2 -19.18 -0.53 -2.33
CA MET A 2 -19.32 -0.46 -3.79
C MET A 2 -17.96 -0.74 -4.45
N ASN A 3 -17.92 -1.60 -5.46
CA ASN A 3 -16.69 -1.97 -6.15
C ASN A 3 -16.36 -0.89 -7.20
N VAL A 4 -15.40 -0.01 -6.89
CA VAL A 4 -14.95 1.08 -7.77
C VAL A 4 -14.59 0.58 -9.17
N THR A 5 -13.92 -0.56 -9.27
CA THR A 5 -13.53 -1.16 -10.56
C THR A 5 -14.74 -1.57 -11.39
N ALA A 6 -15.74 -2.18 -10.77
CA ALA A 6 -16.97 -2.55 -11.47
C ALA A 6 -17.74 -1.32 -11.95
N THR A 7 -17.82 -0.26 -11.13
CA THR A 7 -18.46 1.01 -11.51
C THR A 7 -17.74 1.68 -12.68
N VAL A 8 -16.40 1.73 -12.66
CA VAL A 8 -15.61 2.29 -13.78
C VAL A 8 -15.81 1.48 -15.06
N SER A 9 -15.87 0.16 -14.96
CA SER A 9 -16.15 -0.71 -16.11
C SER A 9 -17.54 -0.46 -16.69
N HIS A 10 -18.57 -0.30 -15.84
CA HIS A 10 -19.93 0.05 -16.30
C HIS A 10 -20.03 1.47 -16.87
N ALA A 11 -19.21 2.39 -16.42
CA ALA A 11 -19.18 3.78 -16.92
C ALA A 11 -18.44 3.92 -18.26
N LEU A 12 -17.72 2.89 -18.71
CA LEU A 12 -16.95 2.92 -19.95
C LEU A 12 -17.87 3.18 -21.14
N GLY A 13 -17.53 4.21 -21.95
CA GLY A 13 -18.35 4.66 -23.08
C GLY A 13 -19.53 5.56 -22.72
N HIS A 14 -19.86 5.72 -21.44
CA HIS A 14 -21.00 6.51 -20.99
C HIS A 14 -20.64 7.88 -20.39
N TRP A 15 -19.36 8.21 -20.26
CA TRP A 15 -18.90 9.45 -19.62
C TRP A 15 -19.51 10.73 -20.19
N PRO A 16 -19.73 10.87 -21.53
CA PRO A 16 -20.42 12.03 -22.08
C PRO A 16 -21.87 12.21 -21.60
N ARG A 17 -22.49 11.16 -21.05
CA ARG A 17 -23.83 11.18 -20.46
C ARG A 17 -23.79 11.25 -18.93
N ILE A 18 -22.83 10.55 -18.30
CA ILE A 18 -22.66 10.51 -16.84
C ILE A 18 -22.31 11.89 -16.30
N LEU A 19 -21.33 12.57 -16.92
CA LEU A 19 -20.85 13.86 -16.42
C LEU A 19 -21.96 14.92 -16.39
N PRO A 20 -22.73 15.16 -17.48
CA PRO A 20 -23.86 16.08 -17.45
C PRO A 20 -24.96 15.68 -16.45
N ALA A 21 -25.25 14.39 -16.29
CA ALA A 21 -26.22 13.90 -15.32
C ALA A 21 -25.78 14.14 -13.87
N LEU A 22 -24.48 14.24 -13.63
CA LEU A 22 -23.90 14.67 -12.34
C LEU A 22 -23.75 16.20 -12.23
N GLY A 23 -24.26 16.97 -13.20
CA GLY A 23 -24.14 18.44 -13.23
C GLY A 23 -22.79 18.96 -13.75
N ILE A 24 -21.91 18.07 -14.25
CA ILE A 24 -20.60 18.45 -14.78
C ILE A 24 -20.72 18.65 -16.30
N GLN A 25 -20.87 19.91 -16.72
CA GLN A 25 -20.99 20.25 -18.14
C GLN A 25 -19.62 20.23 -18.82
N VAL A 26 -19.45 19.38 -19.83
CA VAL A 26 -18.23 19.28 -20.64
C VAL A 26 -18.56 19.06 -22.11
N LEU A 27 -17.79 19.68 -22.97
CA LEU A 27 -17.89 19.51 -24.43
C LEU A 27 -16.69 18.69 -24.91
N LYS A 28 -16.97 17.62 -25.68
CA LYS A 28 -15.92 16.74 -26.20
C LYS A 28 -15.05 17.46 -27.25
N ASN A 29 -13.73 17.27 -27.11
CA ASN A 29 -12.70 17.78 -28.01
C ASN A 29 -12.67 19.30 -28.16
N ARG A 30 -13.12 20.06 -27.18
CA ARG A 30 -13.08 21.51 -27.15
C ARG A 30 -12.32 22.02 -25.94
N HIS A 31 -11.57 23.12 -26.17
CA HIS A 31 -11.04 23.90 -25.05
C HIS A 31 -12.17 24.69 -24.40
N GLN A 32 -12.21 24.67 -23.05
CA GLN A 32 -13.31 25.21 -22.27
C GLN A 32 -12.87 25.53 -20.86
N PRO A 33 -13.67 26.23 -20.04
CA PRO A 33 -13.43 26.37 -18.61
C PRO A 33 -13.32 25.04 -17.92
N CYS A 34 -12.40 24.95 -16.95
CA CYS A 34 -12.24 23.72 -16.17
C CYS A 34 -13.35 23.58 -15.12
N PRO A 35 -14.06 22.45 -15.04
CA PRO A 35 -15.09 22.24 -14.04
C PRO A 35 -14.57 22.27 -12.59
N VAL A 36 -13.25 22.10 -12.39
CA VAL A 36 -12.61 22.09 -11.06
C VAL A 36 -12.03 23.46 -10.68
N CYS A 37 -11.25 24.08 -11.57
CA CYS A 37 -10.49 25.29 -11.24
C CYS A 37 -10.87 26.52 -12.09
N GLY A 38 -11.92 26.44 -12.92
CA GLY A 38 -12.36 27.55 -13.78
C GLY A 38 -11.38 27.88 -14.90
N GLY A 39 -11.27 29.17 -15.23
CA GLY A 39 -10.51 29.67 -16.38
C GLY A 39 -11.34 29.66 -17.64
N SER A 40 -10.77 30.09 -18.79
CA SER A 40 -11.51 30.25 -20.06
C SER A 40 -11.36 29.03 -20.98
N ASP A 41 -10.14 28.50 -21.15
CA ASP A 41 -9.80 27.55 -22.21
C ASP A 41 -8.79 26.47 -21.83
N ARG A 42 -8.53 26.30 -20.52
CA ARG A 42 -7.46 25.44 -19.98
C ARG A 42 -7.82 23.96 -19.88
N PHE A 43 -9.09 23.60 -20.07
CA PHE A 43 -9.60 22.25 -19.94
C PHE A 43 -10.07 21.70 -21.28
N ARG A 44 -9.78 20.42 -21.50
CA ARG A 44 -10.25 19.66 -22.66
C ARG A 44 -10.71 18.29 -22.21
N PHE A 45 -11.92 17.91 -22.60
CA PHE A 45 -12.49 16.58 -22.41
C PHE A 45 -12.34 15.78 -23.71
N ASP A 46 -11.49 14.76 -23.70
CA ASP A 46 -11.16 13.97 -24.88
C ASP A 46 -11.99 12.71 -25.01
N ASP A 47 -12.39 12.12 -23.86
CA ASP A 47 -13.10 10.84 -23.75
C ASP A 47 -12.45 9.74 -24.59
N ARG A 48 -11.13 9.61 -24.50
CA ARG A 48 -10.39 8.57 -25.23
C ARG A 48 -10.80 7.19 -24.73
N GLU A 49 -11.05 6.28 -25.64
CA GLU A 49 -11.45 4.89 -25.34
C GLU A 49 -12.72 4.82 -24.48
N GLY A 50 -13.56 5.85 -24.47
CA GLY A 50 -14.76 5.90 -23.64
C GLY A 50 -14.48 5.98 -22.14
N ARG A 51 -13.25 6.33 -21.72
CA ARG A 51 -12.83 6.39 -20.32
C ARG A 51 -13.11 7.73 -19.63
N GLY A 52 -13.70 8.69 -20.35
CA GLY A 52 -13.93 10.03 -19.82
C GLY A 52 -12.64 10.82 -19.60
N THR A 53 -11.63 10.57 -20.41
CA THR A 53 -10.31 11.23 -20.25
C THR A 53 -10.39 12.73 -20.50
N TRP A 54 -9.62 13.47 -19.70
CA TRP A 54 -9.53 14.93 -19.77
C TRP A 54 -8.13 15.42 -19.41
N TYR A 55 -7.85 16.65 -19.78
CA TYR A 55 -6.64 17.37 -19.44
C TYR A 55 -6.96 18.82 -19.09
N CYS A 56 -6.30 19.35 -18.07
CA CYS A 56 -6.32 20.75 -17.68
C CYS A 56 -4.90 21.23 -17.38
N ASN A 57 -4.50 22.38 -17.91
CA ASN A 57 -3.16 22.94 -17.72
C ASN A 57 -2.80 23.16 -16.23
N GLN A 58 -3.79 23.33 -15.36
CA GLN A 58 -3.58 23.56 -13.93
C GLN A 58 -3.87 22.32 -13.09
N CYS A 59 -4.94 21.58 -13.39
CA CYS A 59 -5.37 20.42 -12.59
C CYS A 59 -4.71 19.10 -13.00
N GLY A 60 -3.97 19.07 -14.13
CA GLY A 60 -3.39 17.87 -14.71
C GLY A 60 -4.36 17.08 -15.58
N ALA A 61 -4.14 15.77 -15.68
CA ALA A 61 -4.94 14.86 -16.49
C ALA A 61 -5.63 13.81 -15.59
N GLY A 62 -6.71 13.21 -16.13
CA GLY A 62 -7.41 12.14 -15.46
C GLY A 62 -8.43 11.44 -16.36
N ASP A 63 -9.13 10.48 -15.80
CA ASP A 63 -10.31 9.83 -16.38
C ASP A 63 -11.61 10.43 -15.81
N GLY A 64 -12.75 9.91 -16.23
CA GLY A 64 -14.05 10.42 -15.81
C GLY A 64 -14.28 10.31 -14.30
N LEU A 65 -13.86 9.20 -13.67
CA LEU A 65 -13.99 9.05 -12.22
C LEU A 65 -13.14 10.10 -11.49
N LYS A 66 -11.91 10.32 -11.95
CA LYS A 66 -11.01 11.35 -11.38
C LYS A 66 -11.55 12.76 -11.53
N LEU A 67 -12.31 13.04 -12.60
CA LEU A 67 -12.99 14.32 -12.74
C LEU A 67 -14.08 14.48 -11.68
N VAL A 68 -14.90 13.45 -11.47
CA VAL A 68 -15.94 13.44 -10.43
C VAL A 68 -15.34 13.63 -9.03
N GLU A 69 -14.25 12.92 -8.69
CA GLU A 69 -13.52 13.10 -7.42
C GLU A 69 -13.13 14.57 -7.20
N LYS A 70 -12.52 15.19 -8.24
CA LYS A 70 -12.01 16.56 -8.15
C LYS A 70 -13.11 17.61 -8.07
N VAL A 71 -14.18 17.45 -8.85
CA VAL A 71 -15.29 18.41 -8.89
C VAL A 71 -16.06 18.41 -7.57
N PHE A 72 -16.30 17.24 -6.99
CA PHE A 72 -17.06 17.11 -5.75
C PHE A 72 -16.19 17.09 -4.49
N GLY A 73 -14.87 17.05 -4.61
CA GLY A 73 -13.95 16.96 -3.46
C GLY A 73 -14.13 15.70 -2.62
N VAL A 74 -14.49 14.58 -3.24
CA VAL A 74 -14.85 13.32 -2.56
C VAL A 74 -13.81 12.22 -2.78
N SER A 75 -13.91 11.16 -1.97
CA SER A 75 -13.07 9.97 -2.13
C SER A 75 -13.41 9.22 -3.43
N PRO A 76 -12.47 8.36 -3.96
CA PRO A 76 -12.76 7.50 -5.11
C PRO A 76 -13.98 6.61 -4.91
N SER A 77 -14.23 6.13 -3.69
CA SER A 77 -15.40 5.31 -3.36
C SER A 77 -16.70 6.10 -3.45
N ASP A 78 -16.70 7.35 -2.95
CA ASP A 78 -17.89 8.22 -2.99
C ASP A 78 -18.16 8.72 -4.42
N ALA A 79 -17.10 9.00 -5.18
CA ALA A 79 -17.21 9.32 -6.60
C ALA A 79 -17.82 8.14 -7.38
N ALA A 80 -17.36 6.90 -7.12
CA ALA A 80 -17.94 5.71 -7.71
C ALA A 80 -19.41 5.52 -7.30
N ALA A 81 -19.79 5.84 -6.07
CA ALA A 81 -21.18 5.80 -5.62
C ALA A 81 -22.06 6.78 -6.41
N LYS A 82 -21.58 8.02 -6.63
CA LYS A 82 -22.27 9.01 -7.46
C LYS A 82 -22.43 8.55 -8.91
N VAL A 83 -21.37 7.99 -9.49
CA VAL A 83 -21.38 7.44 -10.85
C VAL A 83 -22.37 6.27 -10.94
N ALA A 84 -22.34 5.34 -9.99
CA ALA A 84 -23.25 4.19 -9.97
C ALA A 84 -24.73 4.58 -9.89
N ALA A 85 -25.05 5.62 -9.13
CA ALA A 85 -26.41 6.14 -9.02
C ALA A 85 -26.98 6.62 -10.36
N VAL A 86 -26.10 7.08 -11.27
CA VAL A 86 -26.50 7.54 -12.61
C VAL A 86 -26.44 6.40 -13.63
N THR A 87 -25.43 5.51 -13.53
CA THR A 87 -25.25 4.41 -14.51
C THR A 87 -26.33 3.35 -14.45
N GLY A 88 -26.99 3.17 -13.29
CA GLY A 88 -28.07 2.18 -13.15
C GLY A 88 -29.29 2.42 -14.06
N SER A 89 -29.44 3.62 -14.61
CA SER A 89 -30.50 4.01 -15.56
C SER A 89 -30.05 4.06 -17.02
N LEU A 90 -28.76 3.81 -17.31
CA LEU A 90 -28.20 3.89 -18.67
C LEU A 90 -28.27 2.53 -19.36
N PRO A 91 -28.51 2.50 -20.70
CA PRO A 91 -28.42 1.27 -21.45
C PRO A 91 -27.00 0.71 -21.40
N PRO A 92 -26.79 -0.60 -21.66
CA PRO A 92 -25.45 -1.18 -21.75
C PRO A 92 -24.51 -0.36 -22.65
N ALA A 93 -23.21 -0.32 -22.30
CA ALA A 93 -22.21 0.34 -23.13
C ALA A 93 -22.21 -0.27 -24.54
N ASP A 94 -21.97 0.56 -25.55
CA ASP A 94 -21.84 0.10 -26.92
C ASP A 94 -20.73 -0.98 -26.99
N PRO A 95 -21.06 -2.23 -27.41
CA PRO A 95 -20.09 -3.30 -27.52
C PRO A 95 -18.88 -2.96 -28.38
N ALA A 96 -19.07 -2.11 -29.42
CA ALA A 96 -17.99 -1.67 -30.28
C ALA A 96 -17.00 -0.74 -29.56
N VAL A 97 -17.49 0.15 -28.67
CA VAL A 97 -16.63 1.06 -27.86
C VAL A 97 -15.85 0.26 -26.84
N THR A 98 -16.46 -0.70 -26.17
CA THR A 98 -15.79 -1.57 -25.18
C THR A 98 -14.77 -2.48 -25.85
N ALA A 99 -15.06 -3.05 -27.00
CA ALA A 99 -14.13 -3.88 -27.77
C ALA A 99 -12.92 -3.07 -28.29
N ALA A 100 -13.16 -1.86 -28.80
CA ALA A 100 -12.08 -0.98 -29.27
C ALA A 100 -11.15 -0.55 -28.12
N ALA A 101 -11.71 -0.21 -26.95
CA ALA A 101 -10.92 0.13 -25.77
C ALA A 101 -10.10 -1.08 -25.27
N GLY A 102 -10.66 -2.27 -25.32
CA GLY A 102 -9.96 -3.53 -25.01
C GLY A 102 -8.79 -3.77 -25.97
N ALA A 103 -9.04 -3.69 -27.27
CA ALA A 103 -8.03 -3.92 -28.30
C ALA A 103 -6.87 -2.92 -28.23
N GLU A 104 -7.14 -1.63 -27.95
CA GLU A 104 -6.10 -0.61 -27.78
C GLU A 104 -5.27 -0.88 -26.52
N THR A 105 -5.91 -1.30 -25.42
CA THR A 105 -5.21 -1.70 -24.20
C THR A 105 -4.30 -2.91 -24.44
N ASP A 106 -4.75 -3.90 -25.17
CA ASP A 106 -3.98 -5.11 -25.48
C ASP A 106 -2.83 -4.81 -26.44
N ALA A 107 -3.03 -3.96 -27.44
CA ALA A 107 -1.96 -3.48 -28.32
C ALA A 107 -0.89 -2.70 -27.53
N ALA A 108 -1.29 -1.82 -26.60
CA ALA A 108 -0.38 -1.09 -25.74
C ALA A 108 0.44 -2.04 -24.82
N ARG A 109 -0.19 -3.08 -24.27
CA ARG A 109 0.50 -4.12 -23.47
C ARG A 109 1.53 -4.89 -24.31
N LYS A 110 1.15 -5.34 -25.52
CA LYS A 110 2.04 -6.03 -26.44
C LYS A 110 3.24 -5.18 -26.82
N ASN A 111 3.02 -3.90 -27.13
CA ASN A 111 4.09 -2.97 -27.47
C ASN A 111 5.03 -2.71 -26.28
N ALA A 112 4.50 -2.59 -25.07
CA ALA A 112 5.31 -2.42 -23.88
C ALA A 112 6.12 -3.68 -23.53
N ALA A 113 5.55 -4.87 -23.71
CA ALA A 113 6.27 -6.15 -23.54
C ALA A 113 7.40 -6.29 -24.57
N ALA A 114 7.17 -5.99 -25.83
CA ALA A 114 8.21 -6.00 -26.86
C ALA A 114 9.33 -4.99 -26.57
N LEU A 115 8.97 -3.80 -26.08
CA LEU A 115 9.95 -2.80 -25.64
C LEU A 115 10.72 -3.29 -24.40
N ALA A 116 10.05 -3.95 -23.44
CA ALA A 116 10.70 -4.52 -22.27
C ALA A 116 11.77 -5.55 -22.69
N GLN A 117 11.45 -6.46 -23.61
CA GLN A 117 12.41 -7.43 -24.15
C GLN A 117 13.59 -6.74 -24.83
N THR A 118 13.32 -5.72 -25.67
CA THR A 118 14.35 -4.93 -26.33
C THR A 118 15.30 -4.24 -25.35
N LEU A 119 14.75 -3.66 -24.28
CA LEU A 119 15.54 -3.00 -23.25
C LEU A 119 16.31 -3.99 -22.40
N MET A 120 15.74 -5.14 -22.05
CA MET A 120 16.44 -6.20 -21.35
C MET A 120 17.66 -6.72 -22.12
N ALA A 121 17.57 -6.83 -23.45
CA ALA A 121 18.71 -7.17 -24.30
C ALA A 121 19.81 -6.09 -24.28
N LYS A 122 19.49 -4.86 -23.93
CA LYS A 122 20.42 -3.72 -23.78
C LYS A 122 20.86 -3.52 -22.33
N THR A 123 20.75 -4.52 -21.48
CA THR A 123 21.25 -4.49 -20.11
C THR A 123 22.48 -5.40 -19.96
N ARG A 124 23.27 -5.10 -18.94
CA ARG A 124 24.32 -6.00 -18.45
C ARG A 124 24.15 -6.25 -16.95
N PRO A 125 24.46 -7.45 -16.45
CA PRO A 125 24.61 -7.65 -15.02
C PRO A 125 25.84 -6.90 -14.50
N GLY A 126 25.85 -6.55 -13.23
CA GLY A 126 26.97 -5.91 -12.56
C GLY A 126 26.59 -5.39 -11.18
N THR A 127 27.61 -4.92 -10.47
CA THR A 127 27.52 -4.32 -9.15
C THR A 127 27.80 -2.81 -9.20
N GLY A 128 27.69 -2.13 -8.05
CA GLY A 128 28.03 -0.69 -7.97
C GLY A 128 27.02 0.23 -8.61
N ASN A 129 25.77 -0.21 -8.76
CA ASN A 129 24.69 0.67 -9.22
C ASN A 129 24.51 1.83 -8.23
N ALA A 130 24.47 3.07 -8.72
CA ALA A 130 24.45 4.27 -7.89
C ALA A 130 23.21 4.37 -6.97
N TYR A 131 22.02 3.97 -7.47
CA TYR A 131 20.80 3.92 -6.66
C TYR A 131 20.92 2.89 -5.55
N LEU A 132 21.40 1.67 -5.87
CA LEU A 132 21.56 0.60 -4.87
C LEU A 132 22.63 0.92 -3.85
N THR A 133 23.74 1.56 -4.26
CA THR A 133 24.80 2.02 -3.34
C THR A 133 24.22 2.99 -2.30
N ARG A 134 23.41 3.95 -2.75
CA ARG A 134 22.74 4.92 -1.84
C ARG A 134 21.73 4.24 -0.91
N LYS A 135 21.13 3.13 -1.36
CA LYS A 135 20.19 2.33 -0.57
C LYS A 135 20.87 1.28 0.34
N GLY A 136 22.21 1.32 0.46
CA GLY A 136 22.99 0.43 1.33
C GLY A 136 23.40 -0.90 0.70
N PHE A 137 23.26 -1.06 -0.62
CA PHE A 137 23.54 -2.31 -1.35
C PHE A 137 24.60 -2.14 -2.45
N PRO A 138 25.82 -1.64 -2.17
CA PRO A 138 26.83 -1.36 -3.21
C PRO A 138 27.31 -2.63 -3.95
N GLY A 139 27.34 -3.77 -3.27
CA GLY A 139 27.77 -5.06 -3.83
C GLY A 139 26.65 -5.89 -4.46
N ARG A 140 25.38 -5.39 -4.46
CA ARG A 140 24.27 -6.16 -5.03
C ARG A 140 24.38 -6.23 -6.54
N GLU A 141 24.41 -7.44 -7.05
CA GLU A 141 24.32 -7.68 -8.50
C GLU A 141 22.92 -7.28 -9.00
N CYS A 142 22.87 -6.54 -10.08
CA CYS A 142 21.65 -6.06 -10.70
C CYS A 142 21.83 -5.88 -12.21
N ARG A 143 20.73 -5.68 -12.92
CA ARG A 143 20.79 -5.33 -14.36
C ARG A 143 20.78 -3.82 -14.54
N MET A 144 21.73 -3.35 -15.34
CA MET A 144 21.91 -1.93 -15.66
C MET A 144 21.85 -1.70 -17.17
N LEU A 145 21.26 -0.59 -17.58
CA LEU A 145 21.30 -0.17 -18.99
C LEU A 145 22.75 0.01 -19.47
N THR A 146 23.02 -0.38 -20.71
CA THR A 146 24.34 -0.19 -21.35
C THR A 146 24.45 1.11 -22.15
N GLY A 147 23.33 1.79 -22.42
CA GLY A 147 23.25 3.03 -23.20
C GLY A 147 22.10 3.92 -22.76
N THR A 148 21.95 5.05 -23.44
CA THR A 148 20.85 5.97 -23.21
C THR A 148 19.59 5.49 -23.90
N HIS A 149 18.46 5.60 -23.22
CA HIS A 149 17.13 5.32 -23.75
C HIS A 149 16.17 6.48 -23.42
N ARG A 150 15.28 6.84 -24.35
CA ARG A 150 14.23 7.83 -24.13
C ARG A 150 12.86 7.17 -24.18
N ALA A 151 12.11 7.29 -23.09
CA ALA A 151 10.74 6.78 -23.02
C ALA A 151 9.90 7.68 -22.11
N GLY A 152 8.66 7.99 -22.55
CA GLY A 152 7.71 8.76 -21.75
C GLY A 152 8.18 10.17 -21.37
N GLY A 153 8.99 10.81 -22.22
CA GLY A 153 9.56 12.14 -21.97
C GLY A 153 10.76 12.16 -21.02
N VAL A 154 11.22 11.01 -20.54
CA VAL A 154 12.38 10.87 -19.66
C VAL A 154 13.55 10.25 -20.41
N SER A 155 14.77 10.73 -20.15
CA SER A 155 16.00 10.14 -20.64
C SER A 155 16.63 9.27 -19.56
N TRP A 156 16.77 7.98 -19.85
CA TRP A 156 17.46 7.00 -19.02
C TRP A 156 18.89 6.83 -19.53
N ARG A 157 19.82 6.62 -18.61
CA ARG A 157 21.26 6.63 -18.93
C ARG A 157 21.89 5.24 -18.74
N ALA A 158 23.05 5.05 -19.34
CA ALA A 158 23.89 3.90 -18.99
C ALA A 158 24.15 3.87 -17.48
N GLY A 159 24.01 2.70 -16.86
CA GLY A 159 24.12 2.52 -15.42
C GLY A 159 22.79 2.61 -14.66
N ASP A 160 21.71 3.12 -15.25
CA ASP A 160 20.40 3.09 -14.59
C ASP A 160 19.91 1.66 -14.37
N LEU A 161 19.28 1.44 -13.22
CA LEU A 161 18.80 0.12 -12.79
C LEU A 161 17.57 -0.30 -13.60
N VAL A 162 17.54 -1.57 -14.00
CA VAL A 162 16.41 -2.19 -14.68
C VAL A 162 15.86 -3.32 -13.84
N VAL A 163 14.59 -3.21 -13.44
CA VAL A 163 13.86 -4.23 -12.68
C VAL A 163 12.77 -4.81 -13.59
N PRO A 164 12.90 -6.07 -14.04
CA PRO A 164 11.90 -6.71 -14.90
C PRO A 164 10.64 -7.06 -14.12
N LEU A 165 9.48 -6.96 -14.78
CA LEU A 165 8.19 -7.41 -14.26
C LEU A 165 7.70 -8.59 -15.11
N TYR A 166 7.44 -9.68 -14.42
CA TYR A 166 6.90 -10.91 -15.00
C TYR A 166 5.43 -11.07 -14.60
N ASP A 167 4.65 -11.64 -15.50
CA ASP A 167 3.29 -12.06 -15.20
C ASP A 167 3.26 -13.42 -14.49
N ASP A 168 2.08 -13.96 -14.27
CA ASP A 168 1.88 -15.23 -13.59
C ASP A 168 2.30 -16.47 -14.41
N SER A 169 2.48 -16.32 -15.72
CA SER A 169 3.05 -17.34 -16.61
C SER A 169 4.58 -17.31 -16.67
N GLY A 170 5.20 -16.27 -16.08
CA GLY A 170 6.65 -16.04 -16.12
C GLY A 170 7.12 -15.26 -17.35
N GLU A 171 6.20 -14.70 -18.15
CA GLU A 171 6.53 -13.87 -19.30
C GLU A 171 6.92 -12.45 -18.89
N LEU A 172 7.97 -11.91 -19.52
CA LEU A 172 8.40 -10.52 -19.33
C LEU A 172 7.40 -9.56 -20.01
N VAL A 173 6.58 -8.88 -19.22
CA VAL A 173 5.50 -8.03 -19.73
C VAL A 173 5.75 -6.54 -19.53
N ASN A 174 6.65 -6.18 -18.63
CA ASN A 174 7.01 -4.79 -18.34
C ASN A 174 8.39 -4.73 -17.67
N LEU A 175 8.87 -3.53 -17.41
CA LEU A 175 10.01 -3.29 -16.53
C LEU A 175 9.88 -1.93 -15.84
N GLN A 176 10.56 -1.78 -14.71
CA GLN A 176 10.76 -0.49 -14.07
C GLN A 176 12.21 -0.06 -14.25
N LEU A 177 12.38 1.16 -14.73
CA LEU A 177 13.67 1.84 -14.77
C LEU A 177 13.81 2.70 -13.50
N ILE A 178 14.97 2.66 -12.86
CA ILE A 178 15.30 3.45 -11.68
C ILE A 178 16.63 4.17 -11.91
N SER A 179 16.59 5.48 -11.94
CA SER A 179 17.78 6.31 -12.12
C SER A 179 18.62 6.45 -10.85
N ALA A 180 19.83 6.93 -10.99
CA ALA A 180 20.78 7.12 -9.88
C ALA A 180 20.21 8.00 -8.75
N ASP A 181 19.39 9.01 -9.06
CA ASP A 181 18.71 9.89 -8.11
C ASP A 181 17.41 9.30 -7.53
N GLY A 182 16.99 8.10 -8.00
CA GLY A 182 15.82 7.38 -7.49
C GLY A 182 14.53 7.65 -8.23
N HIS A 183 14.57 8.34 -9.36
CA HIS A 183 13.38 8.47 -10.19
C HIS A 183 12.97 7.12 -10.77
N LYS A 184 11.69 6.77 -10.66
CA LYS A 184 11.17 5.44 -11.04
C LYS A 184 10.11 5.56 -12.12
N ARG A 185 10.18 4.71 -13.16
CA ARG A 185 9.17 4.64 -14.23
C ARG A 185 9.00 3.22 -14.74
N THR A 186 7.77 2.79 -14.86
CA THR A 186 7.38 1.63 -15.67
C THR A 186 7.14 2.04 -17.12
N LEU A 187 7.22 1.11 -18.05
CA LEU A 187 6.91 1.39 -19.45
C LEU A 187 5.43 1.71 -19.60
N LYS A 188 5.16 2.77 -20.35
CA LYS A 188 3.80 3.26 -20.59
C LYS A 188 2.96 2.22 -21.33
N GLY A 189 1.76 1.95 -20.84
CA GLY A 189 0.83 0.97 -21.42
C GLY A 189 1.14 -0.48 -21.05
N GLY A 190 2.28 -0.75 -20.40
CA GLY A 190 2.63 -2.10 -19.94
C GLY A 190 1.78 -2.57 -18.77
N GLN A 191 1.61 -3.88 -18.68
CA GLN A 191 0.89 -4.51 -17.58
C GLN A 191 1.65 -4.26 -16.26
N VAL A 192 0.90 -3.94 -15.20
CA VAL A 192 1.43 -3.81 -13.83
C VAL A 192 0.62 -4.69 -12.88
N ARG A 193 -0.71 -4.71 -13.00
CA ARG A 193 -1.57 -5.53 -12.13
C ARG A 193 -1.32 -7.02 -12.35
N GLY A 194 -1.12 -7.76 -11.28
CA GLY A 194 -0.83 -9.18 -11.29
C GLY A 194 0.58 -9.53 -11.78
N THR A 195 1.48 -8.54 -11.90
CA THR A 195 2.89 -8.77 -12.24
C THR A 195 3.80 -8.52 -11.05
N CYS A 196 4.97 -9.13 -11.04
CA CYS A 196 5.96 -8.89 -9.99
C CYS A 196 7.39 -9.08 -10.51
N HIS A 197 8.31 -8.57 -9.70
CA HIS A 197 9.69 -9.00 -9.67
C HIS A 197 9.91 -9.85 -8.42
N THR A 198 10.47 -11.03 -8.53
CA THR A 198 10.71 -11.89 -7.37
C THR A 198 12.18 -11.91 -7.00
N LEU A 199 12.47 -11.67 -5.74
CA LEU A 199 13.77 -11.92 -5.12
C LEU A 199 13.69 -13.29 -4.45
N GLU A 200 14.26 -14.28 -5.10
CA GLU A 200 14.21 -15.66 -4.62
C GLU A 200 15.07 -15.84 -3.38
N GLY A 201 14.48 -16.37 -2.32
CA GLY A 201 15.14 -16.68 -1.06
C GLY A 201 15.31 -18.18 -0.86
N GLN A 202 16.03 -18.56 0.19
CA GLN A 202 16.18 -19.94 0.63
C GLN A 202 14.94 -20.40 1.41
N ASN A 203 13.77 -20.33 0.79
CA ASN A 203 12.55 -20.76 1.44
C ASN A 203 12.46 -22.27 1.49
N GLN A 204 12.34 -22.80 2.70
CA GLN A 204 11.73 -24.12 2.85
C GLN A 204 10.23 -23.99 2.60
N ALA A 205 9.65 -24.87 1.80
CA ALA A 205 8.23 -24.89 1.50
C ALA A 205 7.38 -24.70 2.79
N GLY A 206 6.44 -23.76 2.76
CA GLY A 206 5.46 -23.58 3.82
C GLY A 206 5.78 -22.51 4.88
N LYS A 207 6.86 -21.71 4.76
CA LYS A 207 7.15 -20.68 5.78
C LYS A 207 6.52 -19.33 5.45
N ARG A 208 7.28 -18.39 4.92
CA ARG A 208 6.82 -17.02 4.68
C ARG A 208 7.09 -16.59 3.26
N LEU A 209 6.19 -15.79 2.73
CA LEU A 209 6.33 -15.09 1.46
C LEU A 209 6.06 -13.61 1.71
N TRP A 210 7.02 -12.77 1.39
CA TRP A 210 6.91 -11.34 1.55
C TRP A 210 6.42 -10.67 0.28
N ILE A 211 5.66 -9.59 0.45
CA ILE A 211 5.26 -8.70 -0.64
C ILE A 211 5.63 -7.28 -0.23
N ALA A 212 6.38 -6.57 -1.06
CA ALA A 212 6.76 -5.19 -0.85
C ALA A 212 6.34 -4.31 -2.05
N GLU A 213 6.00 -3.05 -1.79
CA GLU A 213 5.71 -2.11 -2.87
C GLU A 213 6.98 -1.74 -3.63
N GLY A 214 8.03 -1.32 -2.93
CA GLY A 214 9.25 -0.78 -3.49
C GLY A 214 10.39 -1.78 -3.60
N TYR A 215 11.25 -1.61 -4.64
CA TYR A 215 12.39 -2.50 -4.84
C TYR A 215 13.43 -2.43 -3.71
N ALA A 216 13.70 -1.22 -3.14
CA ALA A 216 14.65 -1.08 -2.02
C ALA A 216 14.12 -1.71 -0.74
N THR A 217 12.83 -1.53 -0.43
CA THR A 217 12.12 -2.19 0.67
C THR A 217 12.25 -3.71 0.54
N ALA A 218 11.97 -4.24 -0.66
CA ALA A 218 12.07 -5.67 -0.94
C ALA A 218 13.49 -6.22 -0.77
N LEU A 219 14.50 -5.50 -1.27
CA LEU A 219 15.91 -5.88 -1.09
C LEU A 219 16.31 -5.91 0.37
N THR A 220 15.85 -4.95 1.16
CA THR A 220 16.14 -4.89 2.60
C THR A 220 15.55 -6.10 3.32
N VAL A 221 14.26 -6.38 3.10
CA VAL A 221 13.60 -7.54 3.70
C VAL A 221 14.30 -8.83 3.27
N HIS A 222 14.54 -9.01 1.97
CA HIS A 222 15.23 -10.17 1.44
C HIS A 222 16.65 -10.35 2.02
N HIS A 223 17.42 -9.27 2.10
CA HIS A 223 18.79 -9.28 2.64
C HIS A 223 18.82 -9.68 4.13
N LEU A 224 17.88 -9.15 4.92
CA LEU A 224 17.86 -9.36 6.37
C LEU A 224 17.22 -10.69 6.78
N THR A 225 16.28 -11.20 5.98
CA THR A 225 15.56 -12.45 6.31
C THR A 225 16.07 -13.67 5.54
N GLY A 226 16.64 -13.48 4.34
CA GLY A 226 16.94 -14.55 3.40
C GLY A 226 15.70 -15.17 2.75
N GLU A 227 14.51 -14.61 2.97
CA GLU A 227 13.24 -15.16 2.50
C GLU A 227 12.86 -14.57 1.13
N THR A 228 11.95 -15.25 0.41
CA THR A 228 11.46 -14.80 -0.89
C THR A 228 10.60 -13.56 -0.74
N VAL A 229 10.83 -12.56 -1.60
CA VAL A 229 10.07 -11.31 -1.63
C VAL A 229 9.56 -11.04 -3.03
N MET A 230 8.25 -10.91 -3.19
CA MET A 230 7.60 -10.43 -4.40
C MET A 230 7.48 -8.92 -4.37
N VAL A 231 7.94 -8.24 -5.41
CA VAL A 231 7.95 -6.77 -5.50
C VAL A 231 6.83 -6.32 -6.42
N ALA A 232 5.89 -5.55 -5.88
CA ALA A 232 4.72 -5.06 -6.63
C ALA A 232 5.05 -3.91 -7.58
N LEU A 233 6.09 -3.13 -7.28
CA LEU A 233 6.58 -1.93 -7.98
C LEU A 233 5.54 -0.80 -8.13
N SER A 234 4.36 -0.96 -7.50
CA SER A 234 3.30 0.05 -7.46
C SER A 234 2.27 -0.31 -6.39
N SER A 235 1.79 0.68 -5.64
CA SER A 235 0.74 0.49 -4.62
C SER A 235 -0.59 -0.04 -5.19
N VAL A 236 -0.91 0.29 -6.45
CA VAL A 236 -2.14 -0.19 -7.11
C VAL A 236 -2.09 -1.69 -7.45
N ASN A 237 -0.90 -2.29 -7.39
CA ASN A 237 -0.69 -3.70 -7.67
C ASN A 237 -0.71 -4.58 -6.41
N LEU A 238 -0.55 -4.01 -5.21
CA LEU A 238 -0.44 -4.77 -3.95
C LEU A 238 -1.59 -5.76 -3.77
N LEU A 239 -2.83 -5.31 -3.93
CA LEU A 239 -4.03 -6.15 -3.77
C LEU A 239 -4.04 -7.32 -4.77
N SER A 240 -3.77 -7.04 -6.05
CA SER A 240 -3.76 -8.07 -7.10
C SER A 240 -2.66 -9.09 -6.88
N LEU A 241 -1.47 -8.61 -6.47
CA LEU A 241 -0.33 -9.48 -6.20
C LEU A 241 -0.53 -10.33 -4.95
N ALA A 242 -1.13 -9.78 -3.88
CA ALA A 242 -1.45 -10.51 -2.67
C ALA A 242 -2.44 -11.66 -2.94
N SER A 243 -3.50 -11.39 -3.72
CA SER A 243 -4.45 -12.43 -4.13
C SER A 243 -3.79 -13.52 -4.96
N LEU A 244 -2.93 -13.15 -5.92
CA LEU A 244 -2.16 -14.12 -6.73
C LEU A 244 -1.20 -14.94 -5.87
N ALA A 245 -0.50 -14.29 -4.92
CA ALA A 245 0.42 -14.96 -4.01
C ALA A 245 -0.31 -16.01 -3.15
N ARG A 246 -1.51 -15.72 -2.63
CA ARG A 246 -2.32 -16.68 -1.89
C ARG A 246 -2.75 -17.87 -2.74
N GLN A 247 -3.15 -17.62 -3.99
CA GLN A 247 -3.52 -18.70 -4.91
C GLN A 247 -2.34 -19.65 -5.21
N LYS A 248 -1.15 -19.08 -5.45
CA LYS A 248 0.05 -19.87 -5.79
C LYS A 248 0.73 -20.50 -4.58
N HIS A 249 0.58 -19.91 -3.41
CA HIS A 249 1.25 -20.33 -2.16
C HIS A 249 0.24 -20.45 -1.02
N PRO A 250 -0.73 -21.37 -1.09
CA PRO A 250 -1.83 -21.46 -0.12
C PRO A 250 -1.38 -21.75 1.31
N ALA A 251 -0.23 -22.43 1.50
CA ALA A 251 0.31 -22.80 2.80
C ALA A 251 1.29 -21.77 3.39
N CYS A 252 1.69 -20.73 2.64
CA CYS A 252 2.63 -19.72 3.15
C CYS A 252 1.92 -18.68 4.03
N GLN A 253 2.59 -18.24 5.08
CA GLN A 253 2.26 -16.97 5.72
C GLN A 253 2.66 -15.83 4.77
N ILE A 254 1.69 -15.08 4.27
CA ILE A 254 1.96 -13.91 3.43
C ILE A 254 2.14 -12.70 4.31
N VAL A 255 3.22 -11.95 4.09
CA VAL A 255 3.56 -10.75 4.86
C VAL A 255 3.71 -9.55 3.92
N LEU A 256 2.93 -8.50 4.17
CA LEU A 256 3.02 -7.23 3.45
C LEU A 256 4.06 -6.34 4.17
N ALA A 257 5.24 -6.18 3.57
CA ALA A 257 6.24 -5.21 4.03
C ALA A 257 5.80 -3.81 3.57
N ALA A 258 5.02 -3.15 4.40
CA ALA A 258 4.36 -1.89 4.09
C ALA A 258 5.24 -0.69 4.44
N ASP A 259 4.93 0.44 3.81
CA ASP A 259 5.51 1.74 4.13
C ASP A 259 4.67 2.44 5.22
N ARG A 260 5.32 3.19 6.09
CA ARG A 260 4.66 4.00 7.12
C ARG A 260 4.67 5.47 6.67
N ASP A 261 3.59 5.92 6.07
CA ASP A 261 3.43 7.32 5.66
C ASP A 261 2.53 8.12 6.63
N LEU A 262 2.67 9.45 6.61
CA LEU A 262 1.89 10.34 7.49
C LEU A 262 0.41 10.39 7.12
N SER A 263 0.07 10.12 5.86
CA SER A 263 -1.33 10.12 5.40
C SER A 263 -2.07 8.84 5.78
N GLY A 264 -1.35 7.76 6.06
CA GLY A 264 -1.89 6.43 6.30
C GLY A 264 -2.41 5.72 5.06
N ASP A 265 -2.23 6.27 3.87
CA ASP A 265 -2.77 5.69 2.64
C ASP A 265 -2.01 4.42 2.23
N GLY A 266 -0.69 4.38 2.41
CA GLY A 266 0.13 3.17 2.22
C GLY A 266 -0.31 2.05 3.15
N GLN A 267 -0.47 2.35 4.45
CA GLN A 267 -0.92 1.39 5.46
C GLN A 267 -2.32 0.83 5.14
N LYS A 268 -3.27 1.67 4.72
CA LYS A 268 -4.63 1.23 4.32
C LYS A 268 -4.61 0.28 3.13
N LYS A 269 -3.77 0.56 2.13
CA LYS A 269 -3.63 -0.32 0.95
C LYS A 269 -2.98 -1.65 1.31
N ALA A 270 -1.95 -1.62 2.17
CA ALA A 270 -1.32 -2.83 2.67
C ALA A 270 -2.27 -3.68 3.51
N ALA A 271 -3.06 -3.05 4.39
CA ALA A 271 -4.10 -3.75 5.17
C ALA A 271 -5.14 -4.41 4.28
N ALA A 272 -5.67 -3.69 3.27
CA ALA A 272 -6.62 -4.27 2.32
C ALA A 272 -6.03 -5.43 1.51
N ALA A 273 -4.73 -5.37 1.17
CA ALA A 273 -4.04 -6.46 0.50
C ALA A 273 -3.81 -7.66 1.44
N ALA A 274 -3.48 -7.41 2.71
CA ALA A 274 -3.33 -8.45 3.73
C ALA A 274 -4.66 -9.16 4.00
N ASP A 275 -5.76 -8.42 4.15
CA ASP A 275 -7.11 -8.98 4.33
C ASP A 275 -7.49 -9.91 3.15
N ALA A 276 -7.17 -9.50 1.92
CA ALA A 276 -7.49 -10.28 0.73
C ALA A 276 -6.71 -11.59 0.58
N CYS A 277 -5.58 -11.72 1.27
CA CYS A 277 -4.73 -12.91 1.22
C CYS A 277 -4.59 -13.59 2.58
N GLU A 278 -5.39 -13.24 3.58
CA GLU A 278 -5.26 -13.73 4.96
C GLU A 278 -3.80 -13.63 5.46
N GLY A 279 -3.18 -12.49 5.14
CA GLY A 279 -1.81 -12.17 5.47
C GLY A 279 -1.67 -11.23 6.65
N VAL A 280 -0.45 -10.85 6.97
CA VAL A 280 -0.13 -9.89 8.02
C VAL A 280 0.60 -8.68 7.43
N VAL A 281 0.47 -7.52 8.08
CA VAL A 281 1.18 -6.29 7.70
C VAL A 281 2.35 -6.09 8.64
N ALA A 282 3.56 -5.93 8.09
CA ALA A 282 4.76 -5.54 8.81
C ALA A 282 5.05 -4.06 8.52
N LEU A 283 5.00 -3.21 9.56
CA LEU A 283 5.29 -1.77 9.47
C LEU A 283 6.68 -1.48 10.05
N PRO A 284 7.49 -0.64 9.37
CA PRO A 284 8.79 -0.25 9.90
C PRO A 284 8.64 0.62 11.16
N PRO A 285 9.65 0.64 12.05
CA PRO A 285 9.63 1.46 13.27
C PRO A 285 9.82 2.96 13.00
N VAL A 286 10.09 3.34 11.77
CA VAL A 286 10.29 4.73 11.31
C VAL A 286 9.19 5.17 10.35
N PHE A 287 9.01 6.47 10.16
CA PHE A 287 8.30 6.99 9.01
C PHE A 287 9.14 6.77 7.75
N GLY A 288 8.54 6.17 6.73
CA GLY A 288 9.20 5.73 5.51
C GLY A 288 9.05 4.24 5.28
N ASP A 289 10.07 3.62 4.72
CA ASP A 289 10.07 2.21 4.37
C ASP A 289 11.10 1.39 5.21
N TRP A 290 11.14 0.07 5.00
CA TRP A 290 12.09 -0.81 5.69
C TRP A 290 13.56 -0.53 5.28
N ASN A 291 13.79 0.07 4.12
CA ASN A 291 15.13 0.51 3.74
C ASN A 291 15.56 1.77 4.50
N ASP A 292 14.62 2.66 4.82
CA ASP A 292 14.89 3.81 5.66
C ASP A 292 15.25 3.37 7.10
N ALA A 293 14.53 2.38 7.64
CA ALA A 293 14.90 1.77 8.92
C ALA A 293 16.30 1.12 8.88
N PHE A 294 16.61 0.39 7.79
CA PHE A 294 17.91 -0.24 7.59
C PHE A 294 19.06 0.77 7.54
N THR A 295 18.87 1.86 6.83
CA THR A 295 19.90 2.91 6.72
C THR A 295 20.06 3.70 8.02
N GLN A 296 19.00 3.83 8.82
CA GLN A 296 19.02 4.56 10.08
C GLN A 296 19.57 3.73 11.25
N TYR A 297 19.17 2.46 11.38
CA TYR A 297 19.44 1.63 12.56
C TYR A 297 20.43 0.48 12.29
N GLY A 298 20.79 0.23 11.04
CA GLY A 298 21.63 -0.90 10.65
C GLY A 298 20.89 -2.23 10.57
N GLY A 299 21.62 -3.26 10.13
CA GLY A 299 21.00 -4.54 9.76
C GLY A 299 20.41 -5.32 10.93
N GLU A 300 21.12 -5.43 12.05
CA GLU A 300 20.69 -6.23 13.20
C GLU A 300 19.42 -5.68 13.84
N ALA A 301 19.38 -4.37 14.13
CA ALA A 301 18.21 -3.73 14.72
C ALA A 301 16.99 -3.80 13.79
N THR A 302 17.18 -3.57 12.48
CA THR A 302 16.10 -3.66 11.51
C THR A 302 15.60 -5.10 11.37
N ARG A 303 16.50 -6.09 11.36
CA ARG A 303 16.10 -7.51 11.35
C ARG A 303 15.24 -7.88 12.55
N LYS A 304 15.65 -7.44 13.75
CA LYS A 304 14.84 -7.64 14.96
C LYS A 304 13.46 -7.01 14.79
N ALA A 305 13.40 -5.74 14.33
CA ALA A 305 12.14 -5.04 14.13
C ALA A 305 11.22 -5.71 13.09
N ILE A 306 11.78 -6.29 12.01
CA ILE A 306 11.02 -7.08 11.02
C ILE A 306 10.32 -8.26 11.69
N TYR A 307 11.03 -9.04 12.49
CA TYR A 307 10.44 -10.19 13.18
C TYR A 307 9.47 -9.80 14.29
N ASP A 308 9.73 -8.71 15.01
CA ASP A 308 8.80 -8.17 16.00
C ASP A 308 7.49 -7.69 15.36
N ALA A 309 7.56 -7.07 14.18
CA ALA A 309 6.39 -6.57 13.44
C ALA A 309 5.42 -7.68 12.96
N ILE A 310 5.91 -8.90 12.78
CA ILE A 310 5.11 -10.06 12.33
C ILE A 310 4.81 -11.06 13.44
N ARG A 311 5.33 -10.79 14.64
CA ARG A 311 4.99 -11.62 15.80
C ARG A 311 3.50 -11.48 16.08
N PRO A 312 2.75 -12.59 16.25
CA PRO A 312 1.41 -12.48 16.79
C PRO A 312 1.45 -11.61 18.06
N PRO A 313 0.47 -10.74 18.26
CA PRO A 313 0.38 -10.07 19.55
C PRO A 313 0.52 -11.13 20.63
N ALA A 314 1.35 -10.88 21.63
CA ALA A 314 1.48 -11.78 22.76
C ALA A 314 0.07 -12.08 23.25
N GLU A 315 -0.26 -13.36 23.44
CA GLU A 315 -1.56 -13.74 23.99
C GLU A 315 -1.77 -12.89 25.25
N SER A 316 -2.84 -12.13 25.24
CA SER A 316 -3.15 -11.30 26.39
C SER A 316 -3.35 -12.23 27.60
N PRO A 317 -2.74 -11.95 28.76
CA PRO A 317 -3.02 -12.73 29.96
C PRO A 317 -4.51 -12.78 30.31
N PHE A 318 -5.33 -11.97 29.62
CA PHE A 318 -6.78 -11.94 29.76
C PHE A 318 -7.54 -12.81 28.74
N ASP A 319 -6.88 -13.37 27.71
CA ASP A 319 -7.57 -14.12 26.65
C ASP A 319 -8.04 -15.51 27.15
N THR A 320 -7.34 -16.06 28.13
CA THR A 320 -7.67 -17.36 28.76
C THR A 320 -8.20 -17.23 30.21
N MET A 321 -8.23 -16.00 30.74
CA MET A 321 -8.61 -15.76 32.14
C MET A 321 -10.14 -15.74 32.28
N SER A 322 -10.64 -16.47 33.29
CA SER A 322 -12.05 -16.46 33.68
C SER A 322 -12.42 -15.22 34.50
N GLU A 323 -13.72 -14.88 34.53
CA GLU A 323 -14.26 -13.85 35.42
C GLU A 323 -13.92 -14.08 36.87
N ALA A 324 -14.04 -15.33 37.33
CA ALA A 324 -13.79 -15.70 38.70
C ALA A 324 -12.31 -15.49 39.11
N GLU A 325 -11.38 -15.90 38.26
CA GLU A 325 -9.94 -15.68 38.48
C GLU A 325 -9.61 -14.18 38.55
N PHE A 326 -10.08 -13.40 37.59
CA PHE A 326 -9.84 -11.95 37.56
C PHE A 326 -10.50 -11.25 38.75
N SER A 327 -11.73 -11.62 39.11
CA SER A 327 -12.43 -11.04 40.26
C SER A 327 -11.77 -11.32 41.58
N ALA A 328 -11.16 -12.49 41.75
CA ALA A 328 -10.43 -12.90 42.96
C ALA A 328 -9.09 -12.16 43.16
N MET A 329 -8.50 -11.61 42.09
CA MET A 329 -7.23 -10.88 42.16
C MET A 329 -7.35 -9.62 43.01
N SER A 330 -6.31 -9.31 43.77
CA SER A 330 -6.08 -8.02 44.39
C SER A 330 -5.90 -6.91 43.35
N THR A 331 -5.98 -5.65 43.77
CA THR A 331 -5.72 -4.50 42.90
C THR A 331 -4.32 -4.54 42.30
N SER A 332 -3.31 -4.92 43.11
CA SER A 332 -1.92 -5.02 42.66
C SER A 332 -1.72 -6.14 41.63
N GLU A 333 -2.36 -7.31 41.83
CA GLU A 333 -2.30 -8.40 40.86
C GLU A 333 -2.97 -8.01 39.54
N LYS A 334 -4.11 -7.33 39.59
CA LYS A 334 -4.76 -6.77 38.39
C LYS A 334 -3.86 -5.77 37.67
N ALA A 335 -3.23 -4.85 38.40
CA ALA A 335 -2.29 -3.89 37.85
C ALA A 335 -1.09 -4.60 37.17
N MET A 336 -0.51 -5.61 37.83
CA MET A 336 0.58 -6.40 37.27
C MET A 336 0.17 -7.10 35.96
N ARG A 337 -1.02 -7.73 35.95
CA ARG A 337 -1.54 -8.37 34.72
C ARG A 337 -1.81 -7.38 33.58
N ILE A 338 -2.25 -6.18 33.91
CA ILE A 338 -2.43 -5.09 32.92
C ILE A 338 -1.05 -4.63 32.40
N TYR A 339 -0.06 -4.51 33.27
CA TYR A 339 1.31 -4.20 32.86
C TYR A 339 1.86 -5.27 31.91
N GLU A 340 1.68 -6.56 32.25
CA GLU A 340 2.06 -7.69 31.40
C GLU A 340 1.34 -7.67 30.04
N HIS A 341 0.06 -7.26 30.00
CA HIS A 341 -0.72 -7.14 28.77
C HIS A 341 -0.16 -6.07 27.82
N TYR A 342 0.26 -4.93 28.35
CA TYR A 342 0.86 -3.88 27.56
C TYR A 342 2.37 -4.12 27.29
N GLY A 343 3.03 -4.91 28.13
CA GLY A 343 4.46 -5.21 28.03
C GLY A 343 5.32 -3.93 27.94
N GLU A 344 6.31 -3.96 27.08
CA GLU A 344 7.21 -2.82 26.83
C GLU A 344 6.53 -1.60 26.18
N ALA A 345 5.25 -1.71 25.83
CA ALA A 345 4.49 -0.61 25.25
C ALA A 345 3.90 0.37 26.27
N LEU A 346 4.03 0.10 27.57
CA LEU A 346 3.59 0.96 28.66
C LEU A 346 4.78 1.47 29.48
N ALA A 347 4.86 2.75 29.71
CA ALA A 347 5.88 3.36 30.56
C ALA A 347 5.27 4.40 31.50
N VAL A 348 5.88 4.56 32.65
CA VAL A 348 5.58 5.58 33.64
C VAL A 348 6.72 6.58 33.69
N ASP A 349 6.43 7.86 33.85
CA ASP A 349 7.48 8.86 34.01
C ASP A 349 8.22 8.69 35.35
N ALA A 350 9.41 9.32 35.46
CA ALA A 350 10.25 9.19 36.64
C ALA A 350 9.59 9.63 37.96
N ASN A 351 8.52 10.42 37.88
CA ASN A 351 7.79 10.92 39.04
C ASN A 351 6.52 10.07 39.36
N GLY A 352 6.24 9.05 38.53
CA GLY A 352 5.05 8.20 38.72
C GLY A 352 3.72 8.92 38.37
N GLN A 353 3.76 10.02 37.64
CA GLN A 353 2.58 10.85 37.41
C GLN A 353 1.96 10.65 36.03
N LEU A 354 2.77 10.37 35.01
CA LEU A 354 2.34 10.26 33.62
C LEU A 354 2.53 8.82 33.11
N LEU A 355 1.46 8.25 32.62
CA LEU A 355 1.52 7.01 31.82
C LEU A 355 1.73 7.39 30.36
N SER A 356 2.61 6.68 29.69
CA SER A 356 2.84 6.80 28.26
C SER A 356 2.71 5.44 27.61
N ARG A 357 2.10 5.40 26.42
CA ARG A 357 1.98 4.21 25.61
C ARG A 357 2.75 4.36 24.30
N TYR A 358 3.51 3.32 23.96
CA TYR A 358 4.20 3.27 22.68
C TYR A 358 3.25 2.80 21.61
N GLU A 359 2.91 3.70 20.70
CA GLU A 359 2.01 3.42 19.58
C GLU A 359 2.59 3.96 18.28
N ASN A 360 2.58 3.14 17.24
CA ASN A 360 2.98 3.56 15.91
C ASN A 360 4.37 4.21 15.83
N GLY A 361 5.32 3.71 16.64
CA GLY A 361 6.71 4.19 16.62
C GLY A 361 7.00 5.41 17.50
N VAL A 362 6.03 5.88 18.30
CA VAL A 362 6.20 7.03 19.19
C VAL A 362 5.58 6.77 20.57
N TRP A 363 6.21 7.35 21.58
CA TRP A 363 5.62 7.41 22.92
C TRP A 363 4.58 8.53 22.98
N LYS A 364 3.36 8.19 23.38
CA LYS A 364 2.27 9.14 23.60
C LYS A 364 1.90 9.15 25.07
N VAL A 365 1.82 10.33 25.65
CA VAL A 365 1.24 10.48 26.99
C VAL A 365 -0.23 10.07 26.93
N LEU A 366 -0.63 9.16 27.80
CA LEU A 366 -2.01 8.72 27.94
C LEU A 366 -2.72 9.62 28.94
N PRO A 367 -3.76 10.37 28.54
CA PRO A 367 -4.64 11.03 29.48
C PRO A 367 -5.21 10.01 30.46
N PRO A 368 -5.23 10.28 31.78
CA PRO A 368 -5.69 9.32 32.79
C PRO A 368 -7.09 8.75 32.51
N GLN A 369 -7.96 9.55 31.97
CA GLN A 369 -9.33 9.17 31.60
C GLN A 369 -9.38 8.17 30.42
N ASP A 370 -8.46 8.26 29.48
CA ASP A 370 -8.41 7.37 28.33
C ASP A 370 -7.85 6.02 28.75
N PHE A 371 -6.81 6.01 29.58
CA PHE A 371 -6.28 4.78 30.15
C PHE A 371 -7.27 4.10 31.10
N ALA A 372 -8.00 4.85 31.93
CA ALA A 372 -9.07 4.31 32.76
C ALA A 372 -10.19 3.68 31.92
N ARG A 373 -10.50 4.24 30.75
CA ARG A 373 -11.45 3.63 29.79
C ARG A 373 -10.95 2.31 29.23
N ASP A 374 -9.66 2.23 28.88
CA ASP A 374 -9.03 0.98 28.40
C ASP A 374 -9.08 -0.09 29.49
N VAL A 375 -8.72 0.25 30.72
CA VAL A 375 -8.80 -0.66 31.89
C VAL A 375 -10.25 -1.09 32.14
N ALA A 376 -11.21 -0.18 32.08
CA ALA A 376 -12.64 -0.52 32.21
C ALA A 376 -13.09 -1.50 31.11
N GLY A 377 -12.56 -1.34 29.88
CA GLY A 377 -12.78 -2.26 28.76
C GLY A 377 -12.30 -3.68 29.05
N LEU A 378 -11.19 -3.86 29.79
CA LEU A 378 -10.73 -5.18 30.23
C LEU A 378 -11.69 -5.84 31.21
N PHE A 379 -12.21 -5.09 32.21
CA PHE A 379 -13.25 -5.60 33.12
C PHE A 379 -14.50 -6.04 32.36
N GLN A 380 -14.94 -5.25 31.37
CA GLN A 380 -16.11 -5.58 30.53
C GLN A 380 -15.88 -6.85 29.71
N ARG A 381 -14.71 -6.99 29.09
CA ARG A 381 -14.35 -8.17 28.29
C ARG A 381 -14.42 -9.44 29.13
N LEU A 382 -13.93 -9.38 30.35
CA LEU A 382 -13.96 -10.49 31.32
C LEU A 382 -15.30 -10.63 32.05
N ARG A 383 -16.29 -9.79 31.75
CA ARG A 383 -17.58 -9.72 32.44
C ARG A 383 -17.49 -9.50 33.96
N ALA A 384 -16.33 -9.02 34.43
CA ALA A 384 -16.07 -8.77 35.82
C ALA A 384 -16.75 -7.48 36.31
N PRO A 385 -17.40 -7.47 37.49
CA PRO A 385 -18.05 -6.27 38.01
C PRO A 385 -17.02 -5.21 38.41
N PHE A 386 -17.25 -3.97 37.96
CA PHE A 386 -16.37 -2.84 38.25
C PHE A 386 -17.14 -1.58 38.62
N SER A 387 -16.43 -0.65 39.28
CA SER A 387 -16.86 0.71 39.51
C SER A 387 -15.73 1.67 39.11
N SER A 388 -16.03 2.94 38.93
CA SER A 388 -15.02 3.96 38.65
C SER A 388 -13.89 3.98 39.70
N GLY A 389 -14.24 3.78 40.99
CA GLY A 389 -13.25 3.69 42.07
C GLY A 389 -12.33 2.48 41.95
N LYS A 390 -12.84 1.29 41.60
CA LYS A 390 -12.01 0.10 41.35
C LYS A 390 -11.06 0.28 40.19
N VAL A 391 -11.54 0.86 39.08
CA VAL A 391 -10.71 1.16 37.92
C VAL A 391 -9.62 2.16 38.26
N ALA A 392 -9.98 3.26 38.95
CA ALA A 392 -9.04 4.28 39.40
C ALA A 392 -7.94 3.67 40.30
N SER A 393 -8.29 2.82 41.27
CA SER A 393 -7.31 2.16 42.14
C SER A 393 -6.31 1.28 41.37
N VAL A 394 -6.76 0.57 40.32
CA VAL A 394 -5.86 -0.22 39.46
C VAL A 394 -4.94 0.70 38.65
N VAL A 395 -5.46 1.77 38.06
CA VAL A 395 -4.67 2.77 37.32
C VAL A 395 -3.63 3.46 38.21
N ASP A 396 -3.99 3.82 39.43
CA ASP A 396 -3.07 4.45 40.38
C ASP A 396 -2.00 3.48 40.90
N THR A 397 -2.28 2.19 40.93
CA THR A 397 -1.29 1.16 41.28
C THR A 397 -0.27 0.92 40.14
N LEU A 398 -0.62 1.27 38.89
CA LEU A 398 0.25 1.17 37.74
C LEU A 398 1.22 2.35 37.60
N LYS A 399 1.01 3.44 38.28
CA LYS A 399 1.89 4.61 38.35
C LYS A 399 2.94 4.43 39.43
#